data_4de18baddb2e3522ac241f528c13ad7a
#
_entry.id   4de18baddb2e3522ac241f528c13ad7a
#
_cell.length_a   1.000
_cell.length_b   1.000
_cell.length_c   1.000
_cell.angle_alpha   90.00
_cell.angle_beta   90.00
_cell.angle_gamma   90.00
#
_symmetry.space_group_name_H-M   'P 1'
#
loop_
_entity.id
_entity.type
_entity.pdbx_description
1 polymer ?
#
loop_
_entity_poly.entity_id
_entity_poly.type
_entity_poly.pdbx_seq_one_letter_code
_entity_poly.pdbx_strand_id
1 'polypeptide(L)'
;MTSSRSIPLINLKDSDDTILPVLEQALTEIGFVMVEGHSVSEHLVRTMRQQLEAYFSRPLSEKLTDCITPDNYRGYIPLGFFSPNSHGATRDQYEGYKLHNETAPDDPICSVCDLYGPNRWPSMPAQLQETTQAYWKACETTSQHLLRLIAKIMNVEIDGFLNLFEQPL
;
A
#
# COMPACT_ATOMS: atom_id res chain seq x y z
N MET A 1 2.44 26.39 26.87
CA MET A 1 1.24 25.51 26.68
C MET A 1 1.36 24.90 25.31
N THR A 2 1.79 23.66 25.22
CA THR A 2 1.84 22.91 23.94
C THR A 2 0.40 22.57 23.56
N SER A 3 -0.15 23.31 22.60
CA SER A 3 -1.42 22.92 21.96
C SER A 3 -1.25 21.49 21.44
N SER A 4 -2.03 20.56 21.95
CA SER A 4 -2.15 19.22 21.40
C SER A 4 -2.71 19.36 19.98
N ARG A 5 -1.83 19.29 18.97
CA ARG A 5 -2.26 19.28 17.57
C ARG A 5 -2.92 17.93 17.29
N SER A 6 -4.22 17.93 17.12
CA SER A 6 -4.93 16.75 16.62
C SER A 6 -4.65 16.54 15.14
N ILE A 7 -4.60 15.29 14.69
CA ILE A 7 -4.53 14.98 13.27
C ILE A 7 -5.84 15.42 12.60
N PRO A 8 -5.80 16.27 11.57
CA PRO A 8 -7.01 16.73 10.88
C PRO A 8 -7.73 15.57 10.19
N LEU A 9 -9.05 15.69 10.09
CA LEU A 9 -9.94 14.77 9.39
C LEU A 9 -10.55 15.48 8.19
N ILE A 10 -10.50 14.88 7.01
CA ILE A 10 -11.23 15.32 5.83
C ILE A 10 -12.21 14.24 5.37
N ASN A 11 -13.34 14.66 4.81
CA ASN A 11 -14.29 13.76 4.18
C ASN A 11 -14.24 13.96 2.66
N LEU A 12 -13.85 12.94 1.91
CA LEU A 12 -13.70 13.01 0.45
C LEU A 12 -15.02 13.20 -0.32
N LYS A 13 -16.16 13.22 0.37
CA LYS A 13 -17.48 13.56 -0.21
C LYS A 13 -17.82 15.03 -0.10
N ASP A 14 -17.05 15.80 0.67
CA ASP A 14 -17.25 17.23 0.80
C ASP A 14 -16.76 17.98 -0.47
N SER A 15 -17.09 19.25 -0.58
CA SER A 15 -16.60 20.08 -1.68
C SER A 15 -15.10 20.37 -1.55
N ASP A 16 -14.43 20.60 -2.66
CA ASP A 16 -13.03 21.01 -2.68
C ASP A 16 -12.77 22.24 -1.82
N ASP A 17 -13.67 23.23 -1.85
CA ASP A 17 -13.54 24.45 -1.04
C ASP A 17 -13.48 24.16 0.48
N THR A 18 -14.09 23.07 0.91
CA THR A 18 -14.04 22.59 2.29
C THR A 18 -12.76 21.80 2.58
N ILE A 19 -12.36 20.93 1.64
CA ILE A 19 -11.25 20.00 1.83
C ILE A 19 -9.89 20.70 1.71
N LEU A 20 -9.71 21.53 0.67
CA LEU A 20 -8.39 22.06 0.29
C LEU A 20 -7.69 22.81 1.43
N PRO A 21 -8.34 23.74 2.17
CA PRO A 21 -7.66 24.46 3.25
C PRO A 21 -7.21 23.53 4.39
N VAL A 22 -8.03 22.53 4.73
CA VAL A 22 -7.72 21.56 5.80
C VAL A 22 -6.61 20.64 5.38
N LEU A 23 -6.64 20.15 4.13
CA LEU A 23 -5.62 19.26 3.57
C LEU A 23 -4.28 20.00 3.43
N GLU A 24 -4.26 21.24 2.95
CA GLU A 24 -3.06 22.06 2.86
C GLU A 24 -2.41 22.24 4.24
N GLN A 25 -3.18 22.63 5.23
CA GLN A 25 -2.68 22.77 6.60
C GLN A 25 -2.17 21.44 7.15
N ALA A 26 -2.89 20.34 6.91
CA ALA A 26 -2.48 19.02 7.36
C ALA A 26 -1.10 18.62 6.78
N LEU A 27 -0.89 18.85 5.48
CA LEU A 27 0.32 18.44 4.80
C LEU A 27 1.51 19.36 5.12
N THR A 28 1.29 20.67 5.29
CA THR A 28 2.37 21.65 5.49
C THR A 28 2.78 21.82 6.94
N GLU A 29 1.85 21.65 7.91
CA GLU A 29 2.13 21.91 9.31
C GLU A 29 2.23 20.66 10.19
N ILE A 30 1.53 19.57 9.82
CA ILE A 30 1.38 18.37 10.66
C ILE A 30 2.05 17.15 10.03
N GLY A 31 1.96 16.97 8.71
CA GLY A 31 2.47 15.83 7.97
C GLY A 31 1.53 14.61 7.96
N PHE A 32 0.34 14.71 8.54
CA PHE A 32 -0.67 13.64 8.64
C PHE A 32 -2.08 14.17 8.44
N VAL A 33 -2.92 13.36 7.82
CA VAL A 33 -4.36 13.61 7.67
C VAL A 33 -5.12 12.29 7.82
N MET A 34 -6.26 12.32 8.49
CA MET A 34 -7.24 11.23 8.46
C MET A 34 -8.25 11.48 7.34
N VAL A 35 -8.68 10.40 6.70
CA VAL A 35 -9.56 10.46 5.54
C VAL A 35 -10.77 9.57 5.77
N GLU A 36 -11.96 10.13 5.59
CA GLU A 36 -13.22 9.38 5.52
C GLU A 36 -13.93 9.64 4.20
N GLY A 37 -15.05 8.96 3.97
CA GLY A 37 -15.78 9.08 2.71
C GLY A 37 -15.06 8.49 1.49
N HIS A 38 -13.96 7.75 1.70
CA HIS A 38 -13.18 7.09 0.67
C HIS A 38 -13.91 5.92 0.01
N SER A 39 -13.39 5.41 -1.12
CA SER A 39 -14.02 4.35 -1.93
C SER A 39 -13.85 2.93 -1.36
N VAL A 40 -13.00 2.73 -0.35
CA VAL A 40 -12.78 1.41 0.26
C VAL A 40 -13.91 1.10 1.22
N SER A 41 -14.79 0.15 0.87
CA SER A 41 -15.94 -0.20 1.71
C SER A 41 -15.50 -0.96 2.97
N GLU A 42 -16.25 -0.78 4.07
CA GLU A 42 -16.01 -1.54 5.30
C GLU A 42 -16.08 -3.06 5.09
N HIS A 43 -16.96 -3.52 4.19
CA HIS A 43 -17.05 -4.94 3.85
C HIS A 43 -15.74 -5.43 3.24
N LEU A 44 -15.18 -4.68 2.29
CA LEU A 44 -13.91 -5.04 1.65
C LEU A 44 -12.74 -5.04 2.65
N VAL A 45 -12.70 -4.06 3.56
CA VAL A 45 -11.71 -4.03 4.65
C VAL A 45 -11.81 -5.27 5.55
N ARG A 46 -13.05 -5.64 5.95
CA ARG A 46 -13.26 -6.85 6.77
C ARG A 46 -12.86 -8.11 6.03
N THR A 47 -13.25 -8.24 4.77
CA THR A 47 -12.90 -9.40 3.94
C THR A 47 -11.37 -9.50 3.78
N MET A 48 -10.70 -8.39 3.48
CA MET A 48 -9.23 -8.37 3.36
C MET A 48 -8.55 -8.82 4.66
N ARG A 49 -8.99 -8.30 5.82
CA ARG A 49 -8.49 -8.74 7.12
C ARG A 49 -8.68 -10.23 7.36
N GLN A 50 -9.85 -10.78 7.03
CA GLN A 50 -10.14 -12.22 7.15
C GLN A 50 -9.21 -13.07 6.27
N GLN A 51 -8.96 -12.64 5.02
CA GLN A 51 -8.05 -13.33 4.13
C GLN A 51 -6.60 -13.30 4.64
N LEU A 52 -6.14 -12.16 5.16
CA LEU A 52 -4.81 -12.03 5.75
C LEU A 52 -4.68 -12.89 7.02
N GLU A 53 -5.66 -12.86 7.90
CA GLU A 53 -5.69 -13.69 9.11
C GLU A 53 -5.65 -15.18 8.77
N ALA A 54 -6.46 -15.60 7.78
CA ALA A 54 -6.46 -16.98 7.29
C ALA A 54 -5.09 -17.37 6.70
N TYR A 55 -4.43 -16.48 5.95
CA TYR A 55 -3.09 -16.74 5.42
C TYR A 55 -2.03 -16.87 6.51
N PHE A 56 -1.93 -15.85 7.38
CA PHE A 56 -0.86 -15.81 8.39
C PHE A 56 -1.02 -16.85 9.51
N SER A 57 -2.25 -17.36 9.74
CA SER A 57 -2.52 -18.46 10.68
C SER A 57 -2.12 -19.84 10.14
N ARG A 58 -1.70 -19.97 8.87
CA ARG A 58 -1.24 -21.24 8.30
C ARG A 58 0.07 -21.70 8.93
N PRO A 59 0.33 -23.01 8.94
CA PRO A 59 1.61 -23.56 9.38
C PRO A 59 2.78 -22.90 8.64
N LEU A 60 3.88 -22.65 9.36
CA LEU A 60 5.07 -22.02 8.78
C LEU A 60 5.58 -22.78 7.56
N SER A 61 5.58 -24.12 7.58
CA SER A 61 6.01 -24.97 6.46
C SER A 61 5.23 -24.71 5.17
N GLU A 62 3.94 -24.37 5.27
CA GLU A 62 3.12 -24.03 4.13
C GLU A 62 3.41 -22.61 3.61
N LYS A 63 3.58 -21.64 4.51
CA LYS A 63 3.93 -20.26 4.15
C LYS A 63 5.30 -20.17 3.50
N LEU A 64 6.25 -21.02 3.91
CA LEU A 64 7.60 -21.05 3.33
C LEU A 64 7.62 -21.46 1.85
N THR A 65 6.59 -22.14 1.34
CA THR A 65 6.49 -22.42 -0.11
C THR A 65 6.26 -21.16 -0.94
N ASP A 66 5.74 -20.12 -0.31
CA ASP A 66 5.43 -18.83 -0.93
C ASP A 66 6.54 -17.79 -0.72
N CYS A 67 7.70 -18.16 -0.15
CA CYS A 67 8.79 -17.24 0.19
C CYS A 67 9.28 -16.44 -1.02
N ILE A 68 9.72 -15.21 -0.76
CA ILE A 68 10.53 -14.42 -1.70
C ILE A 68 11.80 -15.19 -2.05
N THR A 69 12.32 -14.95 -3.27
CA THR A 69 13.57 -15.54 -3.78
C THR A 69 14.51 -14.42 -4.22
N PRO A 70 15.82 -14.68 -4.39
CA PRO A 70 16.76 -13.67 -4.85
C PRO A 70 16.42 -13.06 -6.22
N ASP A 71 15.78 -13.83 -7.09
CA ASP A 71 15.37 -13.46 -8.45
C ASP A 71 13.91 -12.98 -8.55
N ASN A 72 13.15 -13.08 -7.47
CA ASN A 72 11.79 -12.54 -7.39
C ASN A 72 11.47 -12.11 -5.96
N TYR A 73 11.51 -10.82 -5.74
CA TYR A 73 11.28 -10.23 -4.43
C TYR A 73 9.78 -10.04 -4.12
N ARG A 74 8.96 -11.03 -4.52
CA ARG A 74 7.51 -11.15 -4.29
C ARG A 74 7.22 -12.38 -3.46
N GLY A 75 6.30 -12.29 -2.52
CA GLY A 75 5.84 -13.43 -1.71
C GLY A 75 6.01 -13.25 -0.22
N TYR A 76 6.03 -14.36 0.49
CA TYR A 76 6.11 -14.41 1.94
C TYR A 76 7.50 -14.04 2.46
N ILE A 77 7.53 -13.22 3.48
CA ILE A 77 8.73 -12.84 4.25
C ILE A 77 8.58 -13.44 5.65
N PRO A 78 9.37 -14.44 6.01
CA PRO A 78 9.27 -15.08 7.32
C PRO A 78 9.79 -14.20 8.44
N LEU A 79 9.32 -14.47 9.66
CA LEU A 79 9.78 -13.81 10.87
C LEU A 79 11.31 -13.88 10.98
N GLY A 80 11.94 -12.73 11.22
CA GLY A 80 13.39 -12.63 11.36
C GLY A 80 14.17 -12.77 10.07
N PHE A 81 13.55 -12.60 8.90
CA PHE A 81 14.21 -12.64 7.59
C PHE A 81 15.21 -11.49 7.43
N PHE A 82 14.81 -10.30 7.82
CA PHE A 82 15.70 -9.15 7.83
C PHE A 82 16.36 -8.96 9.19
N SER A 83 17.54 -8.35 9.16
CA SER A 83 18.23 -7.88 10.35
C SER A 83 18.44 -6.37 10.21
N PRO A 84 18.15 -5.58 11.25
CA PRO A 84 18.48 -4.15 11.24
C PRO A 84 19.99 -3.98 11.03
N ASN A 85 20.41 -2.90 10.40
CA ASN A 85 21.82 -2.55 10.14
C ASN A 85 22.61 -2.19 11.42
N SER A 86 22.17 -2.63 12.61
CA SER A 86 22.81 -2.38 13.89
C SER A 86 23.68 -3.55 14.33
N HIS A 87 24.90 -3.27 14.71
CA HIS A 87 25.81 -4.26 15.27
C HIS A 87 25.22 -4.92 16.51
N GLY A 88 25.09 -6.24 16.52
CA GLY A 88 24.49 -7.00 17.62
C GLY A 88 22.99 -7.24 17.48
N ALA A 89 22.49 -7.23 16.31
CA ALA A 89 21.10 -7.16 15.94
C ALA A 89 20.23 -8.32 16.40
N THR A 90 19.18 -7.98 17.08
CA THR A 90 17.94 -8.75 17.09
C THR A 90 17.34 -8.76 15.69
N ARG A 91 16.88 -9.92 15.24
CA ARG A 91 16.16 -10.05 13.97
C ARG A 91 14.82 -9.31 14.03
N ASP A 92 14.36 -8.82 12.89
CA ASP A 92 13.05 -8.18 12.78
C ASP A 92 11.93 -9.10 13.29
N GLN A 93 11.04 -8.55 14.09
CA GLN A 93 9.96 -9.29 14.75
C GLN A 93 8.64 -9.14 13.97
N TYR A 94 8.69 -9.19 12.63
CA TYR A 94 7.50 -9.22 11.79
C TYR A 94 7.61 -10.31 10.72
N GLU A 95 6.48 -10.76 10.25
CA GLU A 95 6.34 -11.51 9.03
C GLU A 95 5.44 -10.71 8.05
N GLY A 96 5.59 -10.91 6.76
CA GLY A 96 4.86 -10.14 5.77
C GLY A 96 4.61 -10.89 4.48
N TYR A 97 3.74 -10.34 3.64
CA TYR A 97 3.55 -10.79 2.27
C TYR A 97 3.77 -9.62 1.32
N LYS A 98 4.77 -9.73 0.46
CA LYS A 98 5.18 -8.66 -0.44
C LYS A 98 4.57 -8.84 -1.81
N LEU A 99 3.81 -7.85 -2.22
CA LEU A 99 3.21 -7.73 -3.53
C LEU A 99 3.55 -6.35 -4.11
N HIS A 100 3.59 -6.24 -5.42
CA HIS A 100 3.77 -5.00 -6.15
C HIS A 100 2.82 -4.97 -7.34
N ASN A 101 2.92 -3.95 -8.19
CA ASN A 101 2.25 -3.96 -9.48
C ASN A 101 2.61 -5.23 -10.24
N GLU A 102 1.63 -5.80 -10.94
CA GLU A 102 1.84 -6.99 -11.74
C GLU A 102 2.76 -6.65 -12.91
N THR A 103 3.83 -7.40 -13.06
CA THR A 103 4.79 -7.25 -14.14
C THR A 103 4.85 -8.56 -14.91
N ALA A 104 4.70 -8.49 -16.24
CA ALA A 104 4.79 -9.68 -17.08
C ALA A 104 6.19 -10.31 -16.97
N PRO A 105 6.31 -11.65 -17.01
CA PRO A 105 7.60 -12.32 -16.86
C PRO A 105 8.61 -11.97 -17.96
N ASP A 106 8.11 -11.57 -19.13
CA ASP A 106 8.87 -11.18 -20.32
C ASP A 106 9.09 -9.66 -20.43
N ASP A 107 8.66 -8.88 -19.44
CA ASP A 107 8.92 -7.45 -19.40
C ASP A 107 10.45 -7.21 -19.30
N PRO A 108 11.02 -6.36 -20.16
CA PRO A 108 12.45 -6.04 -20.14
C PRO A 108 12.97 -5.57 -18.78
N ILE A 109 12.13 -4.93 -17.95
CA ILE A 109 12.54 -4.46 -16.63
C ILE A 109 12.93 -5.60 -15.70
N CYS A 110 12.34 -6.78 -15.85
CA CYS A 110 12.67 -7.96 -15.04
C CYS A 110 14.11 -8.45 -15.25
N SER A 111 14.73 -8.12 -16.40
CA SER A 111 16.14 -8.45 -16.67
C SER A 111 17.12 -7.42 -16.10
N VAL A 112 16.62 -6.26 -15.69
CA VAL A 112 17.43 -5.12 -15.22
C VAL A 112 17.38 -4.96 -13.71
N CYS A 113 16.25 -5.38 -13.09
CA CYS A 113 16.04 -5.15 -11.68
C CYS A 113 15.24 -6.30 -11.05
N ASP A 114 15.83 -7.01 -10.09
CA ASP A 114 15.23 -8.14 -9.36
C ASP A 114 14.02 -7.75 -8.50
N LEU A 115 13.76 -6.45 -8.38
CA LEU A 115 12.55 -5.95 -7.71
C LEU A 115 11.30 -6.07 -8.58
N TYR A 116 11.43 -6.37 -9.86
CA TYR A 116 10.32 -6.58 -10.80
C TYR A 116 10.14 -8.05 -11.11
N GLY A 117 8.90 -8.42 -11.35
CA GLY A 117 8.50 -9.78 -11.71
C GLY A 117 7.02 -10.00 -11.41
N PRO A 118 6.47 -11.14 -11.86
CA PRO A 118 5.09 -11.48 -11.56
C PRO A 118 4.88 -11.65 -10.05
N ASN A 119 3.73 -11.24 -9.55
CA ASN A 119 3.36 -11.51 -8.18
C ASN A 119 3.25 -13.03 -7.96
N ARG A 120 3.69 -13.48 -6.80
CA ARG A 120 3.47 -14.86 -6.36
C ARG A 120 2.21 -14.87 -5.50
N TRP A 121 1.22 -15.61 -5.93
CA TRP A 121 -0.04 -15.72 -5.20
C TRP A 121 -0.10 -17.08 -4.51
N PRO A 122 -0.40 -17.13 -3.21
CA PRO A 122 -0.55 -18.40 -2.50
C PRO A 122 -1.81 -19.12 -3.00
N SER A 123 -1.77 -20.45 -3.02
CA SER A 123 -2.94 -21.25 -3.36
C SER A 123 -4.07 -21.16 -2.33
N MET A 124 -3.72 -20.80 -1.09
CA MET A 124 -4.68 -20.65 0.02
C MET A 124 -4.34 -19.43 0.88
N PRO A 125 -5.34 -18.68 1.36
CA PRO A 125 -6.78 -18.87 1.07
C PRO A 125 -7.13 -18.50 -0.38
N ALA A 126 -8.04 -19.25 -0.98
CA ALA A 126 -8.34 -19.15 -2.43
C ALA A 126 -8.83 -17.76 -2.90
N GLN A 127 -9.43 -16.98 -2.00
CA GLN A 127 -9.94 -15.64 -2.33
C GLN A 127 -8.94 -14.52 -2.05
N LEU A 128 -7.73 -14.81 -1.57
CA LEU A 128 -6.77 -13.77 -1.19
C LEU A 128 -6.39 -12.88 -2.38
N GLN A 129 -6.10 -13.49 -3.53
CA GLN A 129 -5.73 -12.73 -4.73
C GLN A 129 -6.83 -11.78 -5.17
N GLU A 130 -8.05 -12.30 -5.39
CA GLU A 130 -9.19 -11.50 -5.83
C GLU A 130 -9.51 -10.36 -4.84
N THR A 131 -9.51 -10.69 -3.54
CA THR A 131 -9.77 -9.70 -2.49
C THR A 131 -8.70 -8.62 -2.46
N THR A 132 -7.42 -8.98 -2.60
CA THR A 132 -6.30 -8.03 -2.62
C THR A 132 -6.39 -7.10 -3.83
N GLN A 133 -6.67 -7.64 -5.01
CA GLN A 133 -6.83 -6.84 -6.23
C GLN A 133 -8.01 -5.85 -6.13
N ALA A 134 -9.14 -6.30 -5.57
CA ALA A 134 -10.28 -5.43 -5.32
C ALA A 134 -9.95 -4.32 -4.30
N TYR A 135 -9.23 -4.69 -3.23
CA TYR A 135 -8.79 -3.74 -2.21
C TYR A 135 -7.81 -2.70 -2.80
N TRP A 136 -6.82 -3.14 -3.59
CA TRP A 136 -5.89 -2.26 -4.29
C TRP A 136 -6.61 -1.27 -5.19
N LYS A 137 -7.55 -1.77 -6.01
CA LYS A 137 -8.32 -0.89 -6.92
C LYS A 137 -9.08 0.20 -6.17
N ALA A 138 -9.67 -0.13 -5.03
CA ALA A 138 -10.37 0.83 -4.19
C ALA A 138 -9.39 1.84 -3.54
N CYS A 139 -8.23 1.39 -3.08
CA CYS A 139 -7.17 2.26 -2.56
C CYS A 139 -6.60 3.18 -3.64
N GLU A 140 -6.35 2.65 -4.85
CA GLU A 140 -5.89 3.43 -5.99
C GLU A 140 -6.86 4.56 -6.33
N THR A 141 -8.16 4.28 -6.39
CA THR A 141 -9.20 5.30 -6.62
C THR A 141 -9.15 6.40 -5.56
N THR A 142 -8.97 6.03 -4.29
CA THR A 142 -8.81 6.99 -3.19
C THR A 142 -7.53 7.81 -3.34
N SER A 143 -6.42 7.16 -3.67
CA SER A 143 -5.12 7.82 -3.87
C SER A 143 -5.14 8.81 -5.02
N GLN A 144 -5.74 8.45 -6.16
CA GLN A 144 -5.91 9.34 -7.31
C GLN A 144 -6.76 10.57 -6.95
N HIS A 145 -7.81 10.41 -6.13
CA HIS A 145 -8.58 11.54 -5.64
C HIS A 145 -7.71 12.47 -4.79
N LEU A 146 -6.96 11.94 -3.82
CA LEU A 146 -6.05 12.73 -2.99
C LEU A 146 -4.96 13.44 -3.83
N LEU A 147 -4.38 12.76 -4.83
CA LEU A 147 -3.39 13.36 -5.73
C LEU A 147 -3.98 14.54 -6.52
N ARG A 148 -5.24 14.46 -6.97
CA ARG A 148 -5.93 15.60 -7.63
C ARG A 148 -6.07 16.79 -6.68
N LEU A 149 -6.43 16.56 -5.42
CA LEU A 149 -6.52 17.62 -4.41
C LEU A 149 -5.14 18.24 -4.14
N ILE A 150 -4.09 17.43 -4.05
CA ILE A 150 -2.70 17.89 -3.87
C ILE A 150 -2.27 18.74 -5.08
N ALA A 151 -2.55 18.30 -6.32
CA ALA A 151 -2.24 19.08 -7.50
C ALA A 151 -2.90 20.48 -7.48
N LYS A 152 -4.16 20.56 -7.00
CA LYS A 152 -4.86 21.83 -6.82
C LYS A 152 -4.18 22.73 -5.76
N ILE A 153 -3.79 22.17 -4.63
CA ILE A 153 -3.05 22.92 -3.58
C ILE A 153 -1.73 23.44 -4.14
N MET A 154 -1.01 22.63 -4.91
CA MET A 154 0.25 23.01 -5.53
C MET A 154 0.10 23.94 -6.72
N ASN A 155 -1.12 24.20 -7.18
CA ASN A 155 -1.42 24.97 -8.38
C ASN A 155 -0.67 24.47 -9.63
N VAL A 156 -0.61 23.15 -9.80
CA VAL A 156 -0.03 22.49 -10.98
C VAL A 156 -1.12 21.89 -11.86
N GLU A 157 -0.77 21.65 -13.12
CA GLU A 157 -1.68 21.02 -14.09
C GLU A 157 -1.94 19.56 -13.66
N ILE A 158 -3.23 19.18 -13.53
CA ILE A 158 -3.66 17.95 -12.85
C ILE A 158 -3.25 16.71 -13.65
N ASP A 159 -3.51 16.68 -14.96
CA ASP A 159 -3.28 15.47 -15.75
C ASP A 159 -1.78 15.19 -15.89
N GLY A 160 -0.95 16.21 -16.11
CA GLY A 160 0.50 16.08 -16.11
C GLY A 160 1.06 15.62 -14.77
N PHE A 161 0.47 16.09 -13.66
CA PHE A 161 0.86 15.63 -12.33
C PHE A 161 0.46 14.15 -12.09
N LEU A 162 -0.74 13.74 -12.50
CA LEU A 162 -1.21 12.37 -12.33
C LEU A 162 -0.44 11.37 -13.21
N ASN A 163 -0.01 11.77 -14.40
CA ASN A 163 0.78 10.93 -15.30
C ASN A 163 2.10 10.47 -14.66
N LEU A 164 2.63 11.21 -13.67
CA LEU A 164 3.81 10.79 -12.91
C LEU A 164 3.57 9.52 -12.08
N PHE A 165 2.32 9.15 -11.85
CA PHE A 165 1.90 8.01 -11.01
C PHE A 165 1.22 6.89 -11.81
N GLU A 166 1.17 6.97 -13.16
CA GLU A 166 0.52 5.94 -13.98
C GLU A 166 1.26 4.61 -14.02
N GLN A 167 2.57 4.63 -13.82
CA GLN A 167 3.41 3.44 -13.77
C GLN A 167 4.26 3.45 -12.50
N PRO A 168 3.64 3.26 -11.32
CA PRO A 168 4.40 3.20 -10.09
C PRO A 168 5.30 1.95 -10.10
N LEU A 169 6.47 2.10 -9.49
CA LEU A 169 7.46 1.03 -9.29
C LEU A 169 6.93 -0.14 -8.45
#